data_017d02c38aa317d390c8f2996dc2aad5
#
_entry.id   017d02c38aa317d390c8f2996dc2aad5
#
_cell.length_a   1.000
_cell.length_b   1.000
_cell.length_c   1.000
_cell.angle_alpha   90.00
_cell.angle_beta   90.00
_cell.angle_gamma   90.00
#
_symmetry.space_group_name_H-M   'P 1'
#
loop_
_entity.id
_entity.type
_entity.pdbx_description
1 polymer ?
#
loop_
_entity_poly.entity_id
_entity_poly.type
_entity_poly.pdbx_seq_one_letter_code
_entity_poly.pdbx_strand_id
1 'polypeptide(L)'
;AEQIIDVVDAGALGVLPDKSIAEALGRLPGVTTIRDSGQSSQLNIRGMNGDFIQTTLNGREQVSTAGFSEATRWSSFDQYPAELISQAAVYKSPKASHIEGGVAGIVDLRTVDPLNAPNDHNFVVNARMSLNDAADDFGGDEQGVRYGASYQGKFAEDTLGVAVGFNYLDQPNAFIFSRAG
;
A
#
# COMPACT_ATOMS: atom_id res chain seq x y z
N ALA A 1 -13.42 -26.00 3.71
CA ALA A 1 -13.78 -24.78 4.43
C ALA A 1 -13.70 -23.62 3.44
N GLU A 2 -14.73 -22.78 3.42
CA GLU A 2 -14.78 -21.60 2.56
C GLU A 2 -13.78 -20.57 3.07
N GLN A 3 -12.94 -20.05 2.19
CA GLN A 3 -11.92 -19.07 2.55
C GLN A 3 -12.54 -17.67 2.49
N ILE A 4 -12.30 -16.87 3.53
CA ILE A 4 -12.70 -15.46 3.54
C ILE A 4 -11.55 -14.65 2.91
N ILE A 5 -11.80 -14.15 1.72
CA ILE A 5 -10.84 -13.36 0.95
C ILE A 5 -11.53 -12.08 0.50
N ASP A 6 -10.85 -10.97 0.70
CA ASP A 6 -11.22 -9.69 0.10
C ASP A 6 -10.11 -9.25 -0.85
N VAL A 7 -10.48 -8.76 -2.02
CA VAL A 7 -9.54 -8.37 -3.06
C VAL A 7 -9.80 -6.93 -3.49
N VAL A 8 -8.74 -6.17 -3.64
CA VAL A 8 -8.74 -4.82 -4.21
C VAL A 8 -7.85 -4.84 -5.45
N ASP A 9 -8.44 -4.55 -6.61
CA ASP A 9 -7.75 -4.53 -7.89
C ASP A 9 -7.15 -3.15 -8.21
N ALA A 10 -6.22 -3.11 -9.16
CA ALA A 10 -5.54 -1.89 -9.60
C ALA A 10 -6.51 -0.77 -9.99
N GLY A 11 -7.65 -1.10 -10.61
CA GLY A 11 -8.68 -0.13 -10.94
C GLY A 11 -9.23 0.59 -9.70
N ALA A 12 -9.41 -0.14 -8.61
CA ALA A 12 -9.84 0.42 -7.34
C ALA A 12 -8.69 1.15 -6.61
N LEU A 13 -7.45 0.66 -6.74
CA LEU A 13 -6.26 1.29 -6.16
C LEU A 13 -5.90 2.62 -6.84
N GLY A 14 -6.10 2.73 -8.15
CA GLY A 14 -5.71 3.90 -8.94
C GLY A 14 -6.79 4.98 -9.09
N VAL A 15 -8.07 4.60 -9.01
CA VAL A 15 -9.22 5.50 -9.20
C VAL A 15 -9.65 6.17 -7.89
N LEU A 16 -9.41 5.51 -6.75
CA LEU A 16 -9.78 6.05 -5.45
C LEU A 16 -8.81 7.16 -5.01
N PRO A 17 -9.29 8.15 -4.26
CA PRO A 17 -8.44 9.24 -3.73
C PRO A 17 -7.50 8.75 -2.61
N ASP A 18 -7.18 7.48 -2.58
CA ASP A 18 -6.34 6.90 -1.55
C ASP A 18 -4.88 7.30 -1.74
N LYS A 19 -4.24 7.65 -0.64
CA LYS A 19 -2.86 8.12 -0.63
C LYS A 19 -1.87 6.95 -0.59
N SER A 20 -2.32 5.79 -0.12
CA SER A 20 -1.51 4.59 0.05
C SER A 20 -2.33 3.30 -0.13
N ILE A 21 -1.64 2.19 -0.34
CA ILE A 21 -2.25 0.85 -0.39
C ILE A 21 -2.96 0.54 0.92
N ALA A 22 -2.39 0.93 2.07
CA ALA A 22 -3.01 0.74 3.37
C ALA A 22 -4.38 1.43 3.46
N GLU A 23 -4.51 2.61 2.89
CA GLU A 23 -5.77 3.37 2.89
C GLU A 23 -6.85 2.65 2.07
N ALA A 24 -6.48 2.14 0.89
CA ALA A 24 -7.37 1.33 0.06
C ALA A 24 -7.82 0.04 0.77
N LEU A 25 -6.89 -0.67 1.40
CA LEU A 25 -7.19 -1.88 2.17
C LEU A 25 -8.02 -1.60 3.41
N GLY A 26 -7.88 -0.43 4.03
CA GLY A 26 -8.67 -0.01 5.20
C GLY A 26 -10.17 0.14 4.92
N ARG A 27 -10.60 0.12 3.65
CA ARG A 27 -12.02 0.12 3.25
C ARG A 27 -12.64 -1.27 3.29
N LEU A 28 -11.82 -2.31 3.37
CA LEU A 28 -12.30 -3.69 3.45
C LEU A 28 -12.92 -3.98 4.81
N PRO A 29 -13.99 -4.78 4.87
CA PRO A 29 -14.63 -5.13 6.13
C PRO A 29 -13.65 -5.74 7.14
N GLY A 30 -13.63 -5.25 8.36
CA GLY A 30 -12.75 -5.78 9.44
C GLY A 30 -11.27 -5.48 9.26
N VAL A 31 -10.92 -4.58 8.35
CA VAL A 31 -9.59 -4.00 8.19
C VAL A 31 -9.63 -2.55 8.64
N THR A 32 -8.67 -2.13 9.44
CA THR A 32 -8.48 -0.74 9.84
C THR A 32 -7.04 -0.34 9.65
N THR A 33 -6.77 0.96 9.57
CA THR A 33 -5.42 1.47 9.37
C THR A 33 -4.95 2.23 10.60
N ILE A 34 -3.66 2.14 10.87
CA ILE A 34 -2.99 3.04 11.81
C ILE A 34 -2.30 4.11 10.97
N ARG A 35 -2.50 5.36 11.37
CA ARG A 35 -1.85 6.51 10.75
C ARG A 35 -0.67 6.93 11.60
N ASP A 36 0.46 7.06 10.94
CA ASP A 36 1.63 7.71 11.49
C ASP A 36 1.91 8.97 10.66
N SER A 37 2.11 10.10 11.37
CA SER A 37 2.41 11.39 10.72
C SER A 37 1.40 11.76 9.60
N GLY A 38 0.11 11.44 9.80
CA GLY A 38 -0.96 11.74 8.86
C GLY A 38 -1.13 10.77 7.69
N GLN A 39 -0.27 9.75 7.57
CA GLN A 39 -0.33 8.71 6.54
C GLN A 39 -0.72 7.36 7.13
N SER A 40 -1.54 6.60 6.40
CA SER A 40 -1.86 5.22 6.77
C SER A 40 -0.69 4.33 6.36
N SER A 41 0.06 3.85 7.34
CA SER A 41 1.26 3.04 7.12
C SER A 41 1.07 1.58 7.51
N GLN A 42 0.24 1.30 8.50
CA GLN A 42 0.01 -0.04 9.02
C GLN A 42 -1.44 -0.47 8.91
N LEU A 43 -1.66 -1.77 8.98
CA LEU A 43 -2.98 -2.38 8.99
C LEU A 43 -3.24 -3.11 10.31
N ASN A 44 -4.51 -3.09 10.72
CA ASN A 44 -5.06 -4.00 11.71
C ASN A 44 -6.14 -4.85 11.06
N ILE A 45 -6.12 -6.14 11.29
CA ILE A 45 -7.14 -7.08 10.80
C ILE A 45 -7.84 -7.68 12.00
N ARG A 46 -9.17 -7.59 12.03
CA ARG A 46 -10.00 -8.11 13.12
C ARG A 46 -9.57 -7.63 14.51
N GLY A 47 -9.08 -6.39 14.60
CA GLY A 47 -8.63 -5.77 15.85
C GLY A 47 -7.23 -6.20 16.31
N MET A 48 -6.55 -7.08 15.59
CA MET A 48 -5.16 -7.44 15.85
C MET A 48 -4.22 -6.52 15.07
N ASN A 49 -3.12 -6.12 15.71
CA ASN A 49 -2.15 -5.20 15.14
C ASN A 49 -1.30 -5.85 14.03
N GLY A 50 -0.49 -5.04 13.36
CA GLY A 50 0.32 -5.44 12.24
C GLY A 50 1.31 -6.58 12.50
N ASP A 51 1.74 -6.79 13.75
CA ASP A 51 2.67 -7.87 14.10
C ASP A 51 2.06 -9.27 13.93
N PHE A 52 0.74 -9.34 13.93
CA PHE A 52 -0.02 -10.59 13.69
C PHE A 52 -0.44 -10.76 12.24
N ILE A 53 -0.07 -9.82 11.37
CA ILE A 53 -0.39 -9.83 9.93
C ILE A 53 0.87 -10.20 9.17
N GLN A 54 0.76 -11.16 8.29
CA GLN A 54 1.82 -11.47 7.34
C GLN A 54 1.60 -10.72 6.04
N THR A 55 2.62 -10.03 5.56
CA THR A 55 2.60 -9.36 4.27
C THR A 55 3.50 -10.10 3.29
N THR A 56 2.96 -10.38 2.11
CA THR A 56 3.69 -10.97 0.99
C THR A 56 3.65 -10.07 -0.23
N LEU A 57 4.70 -10.10 -1.03
CA LEU A 57 4.76 -9.48 -2.35
C LEU A 57 5.06 -10.57 -3.37
N ASN A 58 4.14 -10.80 -4.29
CA ASN A 58 4.21 -11.92 -5.24
C ASN A 58 4.47 -13.28 -4.55
N GLY A 59 3.81 -13.51 -3.40
CA GLY A 59 3.93 -14.73 -2.62
C GLY A 59 5.22 -14.85 -1.79
N ARG A 60 6.06 -13.81 -1.72
CA ARG A 60 7.27 -13.77 -0.89
C ARG A 60 7.06 -12.89 0.32
N GLU A 61 7.45 -13.40 1.48
CA GLU A 61 7.38 -12.65 2.73
C GLU A 61 8.20 -11.36 2.65
N GLN A 62 7.62 -10.28 3.17
CA GLN A 62 8.27 -8.99 3.24
C GLN A 62 8.90 -8.78 4.60
N VAL A 63 10.13 -8.29 4.59
CA VAL A 63 10.86 -7.94 5.81
C VAL A 63 10.37 -6.58 6.31
N SER A 64 10.05 -6.51 7.59
CA SER A 64 9.75 -5.25 8.24
C SER A 64 11.02 -4.41 8.42
N THR A 65 10.97 -3.16 7.95
CA THR A 65 12.02 -2.17 8.19
C THR A 65 11.55 -1.08 9.16
N ALA A 66 10.37 -1.22 9.71
CA ALA A 66 9.74 -0.23 10.54
C ALA A 66 10.20 -0.38 11.99
N GLY A 67 11.03 0.52 12.43
CA GLY A 67 11.48 0.65 13.80
C GLY A 67 12.98 0.44 13.96
N PHE A 68 13.66 1.51 14.34
CA PHE A 68 15.09 1.46 14.63
C PHE A 68 15.40 0.83 16.00
N SER A 69 14.38 0.55 16.83
CA SER A 69 14.58 0.15 18.22
C SER A 69 13.88 -1.14 18.65
N GLU A 70 12.95 -1.65 17.88
CA GLU A 70 12.19 -2.86 18.25
C GLU A 70 12.06 -3.81 17.06
N ALA A 71 12.19 -5.11 17.32
CA ALA A 71 11.93 -6.15 16.33
C ALA A 71 10.41 -6.20 16.10
N THR A 72 9.94 -5.57 15.04
CA THR A 72 8.55 -5.59 14.63
C THR A 72 8.36 -6.51 13.43
N ARG A 73 7.17 -7.10 13.30
CA ARG A 73 6.82 -7.97 12.17
C ARG A 73 5.87 -7.29 11.17
N TRP A 74 5.38 -6.11 11.49
CA TRP A 74 4.48 -5.38 10.61
C TRP A 74 5.24 -4.76 9.43
N SER A 75 4.63 -4.76 8.26
CA SER A 75 5.18 -4.13 7.06
C SER A 75 4.59 -2.75 6.86
N SER A 76 5.42 -1.78 6.48
CA SER A 76 4.97 -0.45 6.09
C SER A 76 4.51 -0.45 4.63
N PHE A 77 3.25 -0.09 4.39
CA PHE A 77 2.65 -0.11 3.07
C PHE A 77 2.91 1.15 2.25
N ASP A 78 3.51 2.16 2.85
CA ASP A 78 3.96 3.39 2.18
C ASP A 78 5.22 3.19 1.32
N GLN A 79 5.95 2.09 1.55
CA GLN A 79 7.14 1.73 0.77
C GLN A 79 6.82 1.21 -0.63
N TYR A 80 5.58 0.80 -0.88
CA TYR A 80 5.19 0.22 -2.15
C TYR A 80 4.52 1.28 -3.03
N PRO A 81 5.07 1.59 -4.21
CA PRO A 81 4.40 2.46 -5.16
C PRO A 81 3.10 1.79 -5.63
N ALA A 82 1.97 2.41 -5.33
CA ALA A 82 0.66 1.87 -5.67
C ALA A 82 0.49 1.66 -7.19
N GLU A 83 1.22 2.43 -7.99
CA GLU A 83 1.24 2.37 -9.44
C GLU A 83 1.80 1.05 -10.00
N LEU A 84 2.60 0.33 -9.21
CA LEU A 84 3.17 -0.98 -9.58
C LEU A 84 2.40 -2.15 -8.98
N ILE A 85 1.38 -1.90 -8.16
CA ILE A 85 0.56 -2.97 -7.57
C ILE A 85 -0.70 -3.15 -8.41
N SER A 86 -0.87 -4.35 -8.94
CA SER A 86 -2.05 -4.72 -9.72
C SER A 86 -3.19 -5.25 -8.84
N GLN A 87 -2.86 -5.82 -7.70
CA GLN A 87 -3.84 -6.43 -6.81
C GLN A 87 -3.32 -6.47 -5.38
N ALA A 88 -4.21 -6.27 -4.43
CA ALA A 88 -3.96 -6.53 -3.03
C ALA A 88 -5.08 -7.44 -2.49
N ALA A 89 -4.72 -8.61 -2.00
CA ALA A 89 -5.65 -9.58 -1.44
C ALA A 89 -5.45 -9.73 0.06
N VAL A 90 -6.54 -9.71 0.83
CA VAL A 90 -6.54 -9.93 2.27
C VAL A 90 -7.19 -11.27 2.56
N TYR A 91 -6.38 -12.22 3.00
CA TYR A 91 -6.82 -13.54 3.42
C TYR A 91 -7.07 -13.52 4.93
N LYS A 92 -8.32 -13.54 5.33
CA LYS A 92 -8.73 -13.56 6.74
C LYS A 92 -8.76 -14.98 7.33
N SER A 93 -8.77 -15.98 6.47
CA SER A 93 -8.61 -17.39 6.84
C SER A 93 -7.48 -18.01 6.01
N PRO A 94 -6.34 -18.34 6.63
CA PRO A 94 -5.22 -18.94 5.93
C PRO A 94 -5.53 -20.34 5.43
N LYS A 95 -4.88 -20.75 4.36
CA LYS A 95 -4.86 -22.13 3.86
C LYS A 95 -3.51 -22.76 4.14
N ALA A 96 -3.45 -24.09 4.11
CA ALA A 96 -2.22 -24.83 4.25
C ALA A 96 -1.18 -24.55 3.13
N SER A 97 -1.61 -23.97 2.01
CA SER A 97 -0.72 -23.56 0.91
C SER A 97 -0.08 -22.18 1.13
N HIS A 98 -0.55 -21.42 2.11
CA HIS A 98 0.07 -20.15 2.45
C HIS A 98 1.29 -20.35 3.33
N ILE A 99 2.24 -19.43 3.28
CA ILE A 99 3.37 -19.38 4.20
C ILE A 99 2.82 -19.28 5.63
N GLU A 100 3.37 -20.03 6.56
CA GLU A 100 2.97 -19.97 7.96
C GLU A 100 3.28 -18.61 8.57
N GLY A 101 2.33 -18.05 9.27
CA GLY A 101 2.39 -16.73 9.89
C GLY A 101 1.03 -16.05 9.81
N GLY A 102 0.95 -14.81 10.27
CA GLY A 102 -0.25 -14.01 10.11
C GLY A 102 -1.50 -14.59 10.76
N VAL A 103 -1.51 -14.74 12.07
CA VAL A 103 -2.68 -15.25 12.82
C VAL A 103 -3.92 -14.38 12.59
N ALA A 104 -3.74 -13.07 12.39
CA ALA A 104 -4.81 -12.14 12.07
C ALA A 104 -5.26 -12.24 10.61
N GLY A 105 -4.31 -12.53 9.73
CA GLY A 105 -4.53 -12.64 8.29
C GLY A 105 -3.25 -12.45 7.49
N ILE A 106 -3.38 -12.61 6.19
CA ILE A 106 -2.28 -12.43 5.23
C ILE A 106 -2.70 -11.35 4.24
N VAL A 107 -1.82 -10.39 3.98
CA VAL A 107 -1.96 -9.42 2.90
C VAL A 107 -0.99 -9.81 1.79
N ASP A 108 -1.52 -10.21 0.64
CA ASP A 108 -0.73 -10.55 -0.56
C ASP A 108 -0.84 -9.42 -1.57
N LEU A 109 0.28 -8.75 -1.81
CA LEU A 109 0.43 -7.72 -2.82
C LEU A 109 0.95 -8.38 -4.10
N ARG A 110 0.35 -8.03 -5.22
CA ARG A 110 0.80 -8.48 -6.53
C ARG A 110 1.18 -7.30 -7.39
N THR A 111 2.36 -7.37 -7.97
CA THR A 111 2.81 -6.36 -8.93
C THR A 111 2.12 -6.54 -10.27
N VAL A 112 2.13 -5.49 -11.07
CA VAL A 112 1.70 -5.57 -12.47
C VAL A 112 2.50 -6.64 -13.21
N ASP A 113 1.82 -7.38 -14.08
CA ASP A 113 2.42 -8.37 -14.96
C ASP A 113 2.34 -7.87 -16.41
N PRO A 114 3.42 -7.28 -16.95
CA PRO A 114 3.39 -6.72 -18.28
C PRO A 114 3.12 -7.75 -19.38
N LEU A 115 3.53 -9.00 -19.20
CA LEU A 115 3.33 -10.05 -20.21
C LEU A 115 1.86 -10.45 -20.34
N ASN A 116 1.09 -10.34 -19.27
CA ASN A 116 -0.35 -10.62 -19.27
C ASN A 116 -1.20 -9.35 -19.40
N ALA A 117 -0.59 -8.19 -19.62
CA ALA A 117 -1.34 -6.96 -19.84
C ALA A 117 -2.14 -6.99 -21.15
N PRO A 118 -3.34 -6.38 -21.21
CA PRO A 118 -4.16 -6.37 -22.42
C PRO A 118 -3.55 -5.56 -23.56
N ASN A 119 -2.73 -4.57 -23.25
CA ASN A 119 -2.04 -3.73 -24.22
C ASN A 119 -0.54 -4.01 -24.20
N ASP A 120 0.08 -3.90 -25.37
CA ASP A 120 1.53 -4.10 -25.51
C ASP A 120 2.33 -3.03 -24.77
N HIS A 121 1.82 -1.81 -24.77
CA HIS A 121 2.40 -0.69 -24.04
C HIS A 121 1.30 0.06 -23.29
N ASN A 122 1.56 0.39 -22.04
CA ASN A 122 0.68 1.20 -21.21
C ASN A 122 1.50 2.23 -20.43
N PHE A 123 1.08 3.48 -20.51
CA PHE A 123 1.71 4.58 -19.77
C PHE A 123 0.64 5.32 -18.98
N VAL A 124 0.86 5.47 -17.69
CA VAL A 124 -0.05 6.15 -16.78
C VAL A 124 0.70 7.25 -16.05
N VAL A 125 0.12 8.43 -16.03
CA VAL A 125 0.60 9.56 -15.22
C VAL A 125 -0.54 10.00 -14.32
N ASN A 126 -0.23 10.22 -13.07
CA ASN A 126 -1.15 10.81 -12.10
C ASN A 126 -0.50 12.03 -11.43
N ALA A 127 -1.32 13.02 -11.18
CA ALA A 127 -0.93 14.19 -10.39
C ALA A 127 -2.09 14.55 -9.46
N ARG A 128 -1.78 14.86 -8.21
CA ARG A 128 -2.75 15.25 -7.21
C ARG A 128 -2.21 16.39 -6.37
N MET A 129 -3.07 17.35 -6.08
CA MET A 129 -2.83 18.40 -5.10
C MET A 129 -3.77 18.15 -3.92
N SER A 130 -3.29 18.40 -2.72
CA SER A 130 -4.08 18.43 -1.48
C SER A 130 -3.86 19.73 -0.76
N LEU A 131 -4.93 20.26 -0.18
CA LEU A 131 -4.88 21.43 0.69
C LEU A 131 -5.13 20.98 2.12
N ASN A 132 -4.34 21.48 3.04
CA ASN A 132 -4.46 21.20 4.47
C ASN A 132 -4.56 22.52 5.22
N ASP A 133 -5.78 23.02 5.37
CA ASP A 133 -6.05 24.30 6.06
C ASP A 133 -5.54 24.32 7.50
N ALA A 134 -5.46 23.16 8.15
CA ALA A 134 -4.94 23.06 9.51
C ALA A 134 -3.42 23.28 9.60
N ALA A 135 -2.69 23.22 8.50
CA ALA A 135 -1.26 23.47 8.50
C ALA A 135 -0.93 24.97 8.68
N ASP A 136 -1.79 25.85 8.16
CA ASP A 136 -1.63 27.32 8.28
C ASP A 136 -1.68 27.77 9.75
N ASP A 137 -2.58 27.20 10.54
CA ASP A 137 -2.70 27.51 11.97
C ASP A 137 -1.40 27.23 12.77
N PHE A 138 -0.50 26.44 12.23
CA PHE A 138 0.77 26.06 12.84
C PHE A 138 2.01 26.53 12.06
N GLY A 139 1.81 27.39 11.06
CA GLY A 139 2.88 27.98 10.25
C GLY A 139 3.58 26.99 9.30
N GLY A 140 2.88 25.94 8.91
CA GLY A 140 3.31 24.98 7.89
C GLY A 140 2.78 25.30 6.50
N ASP A 141 3.33 24.66 5.47
CA ASP A 141 2.80 24.76 4.12
C ASP A 141 1.43 24.11 4.03
N GLU A 142 0.46 24.80 3.43
CA GLU A 142 -0.90 24.30 3.23
C GLU A 142 -1.02 23.30 2.08
N GLN A 143 -0.07 23.33 1.15
CA GLN A 143 -0.16 22.61 -0.12
C GLN A 143 0.69 21.34 -0.10
N GLY A 144 0.02 20.20 -0.32
CA GLY A 144 0.67 18.94 -0.59
C GLY A 144 0.57 18.58 -2.06
N VAL A 145 1.61 17.98 -2.61
CA VAL A 145 1.63 17.50 -3.99
C VAL A 145 2.02 16.03 -4.05
N ARG A 146 1.35 15.30 -4.92
CA ARG A 146 1.72 13.95 -5.29
C ARG A 146 1.71 13.84 -6.80
N TYR A 147 2.77 13.26 -7.35
CA TYR A 147 2.78 12.87 -8.74
C TYR A 147 3.46 11.52 -8.89
N GLY A 148 2.95 10.74 -9.82
CA GLY A 148 3.44 9.44 -10.15
C GLY A 148 3.38 9.19 -11.65
N ALA A 149 4.25 8.33 -12.11
CA ALA A 149 4.25 7.84 -13.47
C ALA A 149 4.58 6.35 -13.46
N SER A 150 3.89 5.58 -14.28
CA SER A 150 4.22 4.19 -14.50
C SER A 150 4.18 3.86 -15.97
N TYR A 151 5.06 2.97 -16.36
CA TYR A 151 5.13 2.41 -17.69
C TYR A 151 5.20 0.89 -17.57
N GLN A 152 4.47 0.20 -18.41
CA GLN A 152 4.60 -1.22 -18.63
C GLN A 152 4.57 -1.52 -20.12
N GLY A 153 5.39 -2.45 -20.55
CA GLY A 153 5.49 -2.78 -21.97
C GLY A 153 5.99 -4.20 -22.21
N LYS A 154 5.55 -4.75 -23.32
CA LYS A 154 6.00 -6.03 -23.88
C LYS A 154 6.98 -5.79 -24.99
N PHE A 155 8.00 -6.62 -25.04
CA PHE A 155 9.07 -6.57 -26.04
C PHE A 155 9.44 -7.98 -26.47
N ALA A 156 10.21 -8.07 -27.56
CA ALA A 156 10.76 -9.32 -28.08
C ALA A 156 9.66 -10.37 -28.30
N GLU A 157 8.61 -10.03 -29.08
CA GLU A 157 7.49 -10.92 -29.40
C GLU A 157 6.83 -11.50 -28.15
N ASP A 158 6.53 -10.63 -27.18
CA ASP A 158 5.88 -10.97 -25.89
C ASP A 158 6.70 -11.90 -24.97
N THR A 159 8.00 -11.99 -25.19
CA THR A 159 8.88 -12.78 -24.32
C THR A 159 9.52 -11.98 -23.20
N LEU A 160 9.57 -10.64 -23.33
CA LEU A 160 10.13 -9.73 -22.34
C LEU A 160 9.09 -8.70 -21.90
N GLY A 161 8.74 -8.73 -20.62
CA GLY A 161 7.88 -7.73 -19.99
C GLY A 161 8.69 -6.80 -19.08
N VAL A 162 8.48 -5.49 -19.22
CA VAL A 162 9.11 -4.48 -18.39
C VAL A 162 8.05 -3.61 -17.73
N ALA A 163 8.17 -3.40 -16.42
CA ALA A 163 7.38 -2.43 -15.68
C ALA A 163 8.29 -1.51 -14.88
N VAL A 164 8.06 -0.21 -14.98
CA VAL A 164 8.79 0.83 -14.23
C VAL A 164 7.78 1.79 -13.65
N GLY A 165 7.95 2.14 -12.39
CA GLY A 165 7.11 3.12 -11.70
C GLY A 165 7.96 4.12 -10.93
N PHE A 166 7.46 5.34 -10.89
CA PHE A 166 7.99 6.44 -10.09
C PHE A 166 6.85 7.11 -9.34
N ASN A 167 7.09 7.42 -8.08
CA ASN A 167 6.14 8.12 -7.22
C ASN A 167 6.90 9.16 -6.38
N TYR A 168 6.34 10.36 -6.31
CA TYR A 168 6.78 11.41 -5.41
C TYR A 168 5.59 11.91 -4.60
N LEU A 169 5.77 12.02 -3.30
CA LEU A 169 4.79 12.56 -2.38
C LEU A 169 5.47 13.60 -1.49
N ASP A 170 4.95 14.81 -1.54
CA ASP A 170 5.24 15.86 -0.60
C ASP A 170 3.92 16.26 0.07
N GLN A 171 3.83 16.01 1.37
CA GLN A 171 2.63 16.29 2.13
C GLN A 171 3.00 16.95 3.45
N PRO A 172 2.75 18.24 3.58
CA PRO A 172 2.93 18.93 4.84
C PRO A 172 1.94 18.40 5.86
N ASN A 173 2.46 18.04 7.03
CA ASN A 173 1.69 17.60 8.17
C ASN A 173 2.04 18.50 9.36
N ALA A 174 1.03 19.06 10.00
CA ALA A 174 1.18 19.73 11.28
C ALA A 174 0.80 18.77 12.41
N PHE A 175 1.68 18.59 13.39
CA PHE A 175 1.38 17.83 14.59
C PHE A 175 1.95 18.50 15.83
N ILE A 176 1.22 18.40 16.91
CA ILE A 176 1.62 18.92 18.21
C ILE A 176 2.13 17.75 19.06
N PHE A 177 3.40 17.81 19.45
CA PHE A 177 3.91 16.91 20.47
C PHE A 177 3.69 17.52 21.85
N SER A 178 2.80 16.96 22.65
CA SER A 178 2.75 17.25 24.07
C SER A 178 3.59 16.21 24.80
N ARG A 179 4.71 16.62 25.36
CA ARG A 179 5.52 15.79 26.25
C ARG A 179 5.04 16.07 27.69
N ALA A 180 4.36 15.11 28.30
CA ALA A 180 4.16 15.14 29.73
C ALA A 180 5.53 14.88 30.40
N GLY A 181 6.03 15.85 31.16
CA GLY A 181 7.20 15.72 31.98
C GLY A 181 6.95 14.94 33.25
#